data_27a82e229de8a6a94c1679887f7de0d6
#
_entry.id   27a82e229de8a6a94c1679887f7de0d6
#
_cell.length_a   1.000
_cell.length_b   1.000
_cell.length_c   1.000
_cell.angle_alpha   90.00
_cell.angle_beta   90.00
_cell.angle_gamma   90.00
#
_symmetry.space_group_name_H-M   'P 1'
#
loop_
_entity.id
_entity.type
_entity.pdbx_description
1 polymer ?
#
loop_
_entity_poly.entity_id
_entity_poly.type
_entity_poly.pdbx_seq_one_letter_code
_entity_poly.pdbx_strand_id
1 'polypeptide(L)'
;PVSTSWDLGVDNATVIWFWQKAGAEIRALRCMAFTGAGLPDIVRELQQLPYRWGDHYLPHDAKVTELGTGRSRVEILKSLGINPTVVPAQSLADGIEAVRTMLPRVWFDREGCGVGVEALKTYRTEWDDVRQVFGLKPLHSWESDYADAVRYFALGGLLHSPDRAPIRYTQRVVA
;
A
#
# COMPACT_ATOMS: atom_id res chain seq x y z
N PRO A 1 -5.50 -5.25 -15.41
CA PRO A 1 -4.51 -5.86 -14.52
C PRO A 1 -4.81 -5.54 -13.05
N VAL A 2 -4.29 -6.38 -12.15
CA VAL A 2 -4.39 -6.20 -10.71
C VAL A 2 -3.02 -5.82 -10.18
N SER A 3 -2.92 -4.64 -9.60
CA SER A 3 -1.72 -4.16 -8.90
C SER A 3 -1.77 -4.54 -7.42
N THR A 4 -0.63 -4.60 -6.77
CA THR A 4 -0.56 -4.87 -5.33
C THR A 4 0.22 -3.77 -4.62
N SER A 5 -0.09 -3.57 -3.34
CA SER A 5 0.72 -2.76 -2.44
C SER A 5 1.01 -3.55 -1.16
N TRP A 6 2.23 -3.45 -0.69
CA TRP A 6 2.78 -4.32 0.33
C TRP A 6 3.26 -3.51 1.52
N ASP A 7 2.90 -3.96 2.70
CA ASP A 7 3.64 -3.65 3.90
C ASP A 7 4.45 -4.88 4.32
N LEU A 8 5.76 -4.72 4.44
CA LEU A 8 6.69 -5.83 4.62
C LEU A 8 7.11 -5.94 6.10
N GLY A 9 6.31 -6.64 6.88
CA GLY A 9 6.65 -6.95 8.28
C GLY A 9 7.86 -7.89 8.39
N VAL A 10 8.72 -7.66 9.39
CA VAL A 10 9.80 -8.58 9.78
C VAL A 10 9.34 -9.47 10.93
N ASP A 11 8.86 -8.82 12.00
CA ASP A 11 8.29 -9.47 13.19
C ASP A 11 6.77 -9.45 13.19
N ASN A 12 6.17 -8.62 12.34
CA ASN A 12 4.73 -8.44 12.12
C ASN A 12 4.27 -9.20 10.86
N ALA A 13 3.00 -9.09 10.55
CA ALA A 13 2.47 -9.64 9.32
C ALA A 13 2.96 -8.84 8.09
N THR A 14 3.28 -9.54 7.00
CA THR A 14 3.33 -8.90 5.69
C THR A 14 1.91 -8.76 5.17
N VAL A 15 1.45 -7.54 4.93
CA VAL A 15 0.11 -7.26 4.42
C VAL A 15 0.17 -6.86 2.96
N ILE A 16 -0.72 -7.44 2.15
CA ILE A 16 -0.80 -7.18 0.71
C ILE A 16 -2.24 -6.82 0.35
N TRP A 17 -2.44 -5.65 -0.25
CA TRP A 17 -3.70 -5.27 -0.88
C TRP A 17 -3.64 -5.45 -2.40
N PHE A 18 -4.79 -5.80 -2.98
CA PHE A 18 -4.97 -6.07 -4.40
C PHE A 18 -5.90 -5.03 -5.01
N TRP A 19 -5.42 -4.31 -6.01
CA TRP A 19 -6.06 -3.13 -6.57
C TRP A 19 -6.34 -3.27 -8.06
N GLN A 20 -7.51 -2.85 -8.49
CA GLN A 20 -7.84 -2.71 -9.90
C GLN A 20 -8.33 -1.29 -10.18
N LYS A 21 -7.74 -0.64 -11.17
CA LYS A 21 -8.24 0.65 -11.67
C LYS A 21 -9.27 0.40 -12.76
N ALA A 22 -10.43 1.05 -12.66
CA ALA A 22 -11.53 0.95 -13.60
C ALA A 22 -12.04 2.37 -13.90
N GLY A 23 -11.45 3.04 -14.89
CA GLY A 23 -11.71 4.45 -15.16
C GLY A 23 -11.31 5.33 -13.98
N ALA A 24 -12.26 6.10 -13.46
CA ALA A 24 -12.05 6.95 -12.28
C ALA A 24 -12.13 6.19 -10.95
N GLU A 25 -12.63 4.96 -10.96
CA GLU A 25 -12.80 4.13 -9.77
C GLU A 25 -11.55 3.32 -9.47
N ILE A 26 -11.38 3.01 -8.19
CA ILE A 26 -10.37 2.10 -7.69
C ILE A 26 -11.10 0.98 -6.96
N ARG A 27 -10.79 -0.26 -7.29
CA ARG A 27 -11.40 -1.44 -6.66
C ARG A 27 -10.35 -2.16 -5.86
N ALA A 28 -10.55 -2.22 -4.55
CA ALA A 28 -9.83 -3.11 -3.65
C ALA A 28 -10.51 -4.49 -3.73
N LEU A 29 -9.84 -5.44 -4.36
CA LEU A 29 -10.41 -6.76 -4.62
C LEU A 29 -10.21 -7.72 -3.45
N ARG A 30 -9.08 -7.55 -2.73
CA ARG A 30 -8.68 -8.44 -1.63
C ARG A 30 -7.61 -7.77 -0.78
N CYS A 31 -7.49 -8.20 0.47
CA CYS A 31 -6.28 -8.06 1.26
C CYS A 31 -5.88 -9.41 1.85
N MET A 32 -4.59 -9.65 1.97
CA MET A 32 -4.01 -10.86 2.56
C MET A 32 -2.96 -10.46 3.59
N ALA A 33 -2.88 -11.22 4.69
CA ALA A 33 -1.86 -11.03 5.71
C ALA A 33 -1.12 -12.35 5.92
N PHE A 34 0.19 -12.28 5.98
CA PHE A 34 1.08 -13.42 6.13
C PHE A 34 1.95 -13.25 7.36
N THR A 35 1.77 -14.10 8.34
CA THR A 35 2.58 -14.11 9.56
C THR A 35 3.55 -15.29 9.51
N GLY A 36 4.84 -15.02 9.72
CA GLY A 36 5.88 -16.06 9.74
C GLY A 36 6.17 -16.71 8.37
N ALA A 37 5.65 -16.16 7.28
CA ALA A 37 5.90 -16.63 5.92
C ALA A 37 7.06 -15.86 5.26
N GLY A 38 7.94 -16.57 4.59
CA GLY A 38 8.99 -15.96 3.77
C GLY A 38 8.47 -15.46 2.42
N LEU A 39 9.17 -14.51 1.80
CA LEU A 39 8.81 -13.99 0.47
C LEU A 39 8.59 -15.08 -0.58
N PRO A 40 9.37 -16.19 -0.62
CA PRO A 40 9.12 -17.27 -1.57
C PRO A 40 7.75 -17.95 -1.41
N ASP A 41 7.28 -18.11 -0.16
CA ASP A 41 5.98 -18.73 0.11
C ASP A 41 4.84 -17.79 -0.25
N ILE A 42 4.98 -16.51 0.11
CA ILE A 42 4.03 -15.46 -0.27
C ILE A 42 3.89 -15.37 -1.79
N VAL A 43 5.00 -15.33 -2.52
CA VAL A 43 4.97 -15.25 -3.99
C VAL A 43 4.32 -16.48 -4.60
N ARG A 44 4.57 -17.67 -4.04
CA ARG A 44 3.94 -18.92 -4.50
C ARG A 44 2.41 -18.85 -4.36
N GLU A 45 1.89 -18.32 -3.25
CA GLU A 45 0.45 -18.11 -3.07
C GLU A 45 -0.11 -17.08 -4.07
N LEU A 46 0.58 -15.97 -4.28
CA LEU A 46 0.17 -14.97 -5.26
C LEU A 46 0.07 -15.57 -6.66
N GLN A 47 1.04 -16.38 -7.07
CA GLN A 47 1.08 -17.00 -8.39
C GLN A 47 -0.07 -17.99 -8.64
N GLN A 48 -0.75 -18.48 -7.60
CA GLN A 48 -1.93 -19.35 -7.72
C GLN A 48 -3.22 -18.54 -7.97
N LEU A 49 -3.20 -17.22 -7.77
CA LEU A 49 -4.36 -16.39 -7.96
C LEU A 49 -4.60 -16.14 -9.47
N PRO A 50 -5.85 -16.14 -9.92
CA PRO A 50 -6.21 -16.02 -11.34
C PRO A 50 -6.15 -14.56 -11.81
N TYR A 51 -5.10 -13.81 -11.46
CA TYR A 51 -4.98 -12.42 -11.81
C TYR A 51 -3.97 -12.20 -12.93
N ARG A 52 -4.31 -11.28 -13.83
CA ARG A 52 -3.32 -10.66 -14.68
C ARG A 52 -2.66 -9.53 -13.88
N TRP A 53 -1.38 -9.69 -13.58
CA TRP A 53 -0.64 -8.78 -12.71
C TRP A 53 -0.34 -7.44 -13.38
N GLY A 54 -0.41 -6.37 -12.58
CA GLY A 54 0.05 -5.03 -12.85
C GLY A 54 1.30 -4.71 -12.04
N ASP A 55 1.36 -3.50 -11.48
CA ASP A 55 2.48 -3.05 -10.64
C ASP A 55 2.41 -3.60 -9.22
N HIS A 56 3.58 -3.80 -8.60
CA HIS A 56 3.72 -4.22 -7.21
C HIS A 56 4.42 -3.10 -6.43
N TYR A 57 3.69 -2.36 -5.60
CA TYR A 57 4.21 -1.21 -4.85
C TYR A 57 4.76 -1.65 -3.51
N LEU A 58 6.04 -1.36 -3.26
CA LEU A 58 6.74 -1.68 -2.03
C LEU A 58 7.18 -0.42 -1.28
N PRO A 59 7.34 -0.49 0.05
CA PRO A 59 7.92 0.59 0.83
C PRO A 59 9.38 0.89 0.41
N HIS A 60 9.83 2.08 0.72
CA HIS A 60 11.16 2.56 0.34
C HIS A 60 12.31 1.74 0.96
N ASP A 61 12.11 1.21 2.16
CA ASP A 61 13.08 0.38 2.90
C ASP A 61 13.22 -1.04 2.33
N ALA A 62 12.34 -1.47 1.43
CA ALA A 62 12.48 -2.74 0.71
C ALA A 62 13.80 -2.86 -0.09
N LYS A 63 14.49 -1.74 -0.33
CA LYS A 63 15.82 -1.69 -0.96
C LYS A 63 16.98 -1.97 0.00
N VAL A 64 16.73 -1.95 1.31
CA VAL A 64 17.78 -2.18 2.31
C VAL A 64 18.24 -3.64 2.25
N THR A 65 19.54 -3.83 2.23
CA THR A 65 20.15 -5.17 2.24
C THR A 65 20.02 -5.79 3.62
N GLU A 66 19.48 -6.98 3.69
CA GLU A 66 19.35 -7.75 4.92
C GLU A 66 20.68 -8.41 5.29
N LEU A 67 21.11 -8.27 6.54
CA LEU A 67 22.38 -8.84 7.03
C LEU A 67 22.45 -10.37 6.88
N GLY A 68 21.30 -11.05 7.05
CA GLY A 68 21.25 -12.51 7.01
C GLY A 68 21.39 -13.11 5.61
N THR A 69 20.86 -12.42 4.59
CA THR A 69 20.83 -12.93 3.21
C THR A 69 21.82 -12.20 2.28
N GLY A 70 22.33 -11.05 2.70
CA GLY A 70 23.14 -10.19 1.84
C GLY A 70 22.38 -9.59 0.66
N ARG A 71 21.03 -9.71 0.62
CA ARG A 71 20.17 -9.27 -0.47
C ARG A 71 19.05 -8.38 0.07
N SER A 72 18.58 -7.46 -0.76
CA SER A 72 17.39 -6.68 -0.46
C SER A 72 16.10 -7.47 -0.79
N ARG A 73 14.98 -7.08 -0.17
CA ARG A 73 13.66 -7.67 -0.48
C ARG A 73 13.28 -7.46 -1.95
N VAL A 74 13.69 -6.34 -2.54
CA VAL A 74 13.52 -6.06 -3.97
C VAL A 74 14.27 -7.09 -4.82
N GLU A 75 15.52 -7.42 -4.49
CA GLU A 75 16.30 -8.41 -5.24
C GLU A 75 15.73 -9.82 -5.09
N ILE A 76 15.25 -10.17 -3.90
CA ILE A 76 14.58 -11.45 -3.65
C ILE A 76 13.31 -11.55 -4.51
N LEU A 77 12.43 -10.55 -4.49
CA LEU A 77 11.20 -10.56 -5.27
C LEU A 77 11.47 -10.62 -6.78
N LYS A 78 12.49 -9.90 -7.27
CA LYS A 78 12.90 -9.99 -8.68
C LYS A 78 13.34 -11.39 -9.07
N SER A 79 14.09 -12.08 -8.20
CA SER A 79 14.49 -13.47 -8.46
C SER A 79 13.33 -14.46 -8.45
N LEU A 80 12.19 -14.08 -7.84
CA LEU A 80 10.95 -14.86 -7.82
C LEU A 80 9.97 -14.46 -8.95
N GLY A 81 10.39 -13.59 -9.87
CA GLY A 81 9.60 -13.18 -11.02
C GLY A 81 8.65 -11.99 -10.77
N ILE A 82 8.72 -11.35 -9.61
CA ILE A 82 8.00 -10.10 -9.33
C ILE A 82 8.93 -8.92 -9.55
N ASN A 83 8.52 -7.96 -10.39
CA ASN A 83 9.27 -6.73 -10.59
C ASN A 83 8.60 -5.56 -9.84
N PRO A 84 9.06 -5.25 -8.62
CA PRO A 84 8.39 -4.27 -7.78
C PRO A 84 8.77 -2.83 -8.13
N THR A 85 7.81 -1.93 -7.92
CA THR A 85 8.01 -0.48 -7.91
C THR A 85 8.18 -0.02 -6.47
N VAL A 86 9.34 0.51 -6.12
CA VAL A 86 9.59 1.03 -4.79
C VAL A 86 9.09 2.46 -4.69
N VAL A 87 8.15 2.68 -3.78
CA VAL A 87 7.58 4.00 -3.50
C VAL A 87 8.62 4.86 -2.79
N PRO A 88 8.86 6.10 -3.23
CA PRO A 88 9.77 7.00 -2.54
C PRO A 88 9.36 7.24 -1.09
N ALA A 89 10.35 7.50 -0.22
CA ALA A 89 10.08 7.90 1.14
C ALA A 89 9.28 9.21 1.16
N GLN A 90 8.20 9.22 1.94
CA GLN A 90 7.34 10.38 2.14
C GLN A 90 7.03 10.53 3.63
N SER A 91 6.63 11.72 4.05
CA SER A 91 6.16 11.89 5.40
C SER A 91 4.89 11.07 5.65
N LEU A 92 4.70 10.65 6.91
CA LEU A 92 3.49 9.94 7.29
C LEU A 92 2.22 10.78 7.01
N ALA A 93 2.30 12.08 7.26
CA ALA A 93 1.20 13.02 7.03
C ALA A 93 0.82 13.09 5.54
N ASP A 94 1.80 13.21 4.65
CA ASP A 94 1.56 13.23 3.20
C ASP A 94 0.95 11.92 2.72
N GLY A 95 1.41 10.80 3.28
CA GLY A 95 0.86 9.49 2.98
C GLY A 95 -0.59 9.33 3.43
N ILE A 96 -0.94 9.80 4.62
CA ILE A 96 -2.33 9.79 5.13
C ILE A 96 -3.23 10.67 4.25
N GLU A 97 -2.75 11.86 3.87
CA GLU A 97 -3.52 12.76 3.01
C GLU A 97 -3.74 12.18 1.61
N ALA A 98 -2.75 11.49 1.06
CA ALA A 98 -2.90 10.76 -0.20
C ALA A 98 -4.00 9.68 -0.11
N VAL A 99 -4.05 8.93 1.00
CA VAL A 99 -5.11 7.93 1.26
C VAL A 99 -6.47 8.62 1.36
N ARG A 100 -6.61 9.71 2.12
CA ARG A 100 -7.87 10.46 2.27
C ARG A 100 -8.39 10.97 0.94
N THR A 101 -7.51 11.46 0.09
CA THR A 101 -7.84 11.92 -1.27
C THR A 101 -8.30 10.78 -2.17
N MET A 102 -7.73 9.59 -1.97
CA MET A 102 -8.04 8.39 -2.76
C MET A 102 -9.38 7.75 -2.35
N LEU A 103 -9.63 7.62 -1.04
CA LEU A 103 -10.73 6.84 -0.47
C LEU A 103 -12.12 7.11 -1.08
N PRO A 104 -12.52 8.35 -1.41
CA PRO A 104 -13.83 8.63 -2.03
C PRO A 104 -14.08 7.91 -3.36
N ARG A 105 -13.03 7.38 -4.00
CA ARG A 105 -13.09 6.65 -5.27
C ARG A 105 -12.87 5.17 -5.12
N VAL A 106 -12.68 4.68 -3.88
CA VAL A 106 -12.35 3.28 -3.60
C VAL A 106 -13.60 2.49 -3.27
N TRP A 107 -13.75 1.37 -3.97
CA TRP A 107 -14.73 0.33 -3.67
C TRP A 107 -14.00 -0.88 -3.11
N PHE A 108 -14.46 -1.36 -1.98
CA PHE A 108 -13.89 -2.54 -1.33
C PHE A 108 -14.79 -3.76 -1.57
N ASP A 109 -14.21 -4.84 -2.05
CA ASP A 109 -14.88 -6.13 -2.08
C ASP A 109 -15.16 -6.57 -0.64
N ARG A 110 -16.42 -6.94 -0.38
CA ARG A 110 -16.87 -7.21 0.99
C ARG A 110 -16.21 -8.46 1.59
N GLU A 111 -16.07 -9.50 0.78
CA GLU A 111 -15.51 -10.77 1.25
C GLU A 111 -13.98 -10.73 1.26
N GLY A 112 -13.40 -10.24 0.18
CA GLY A 112 -11.95 -10.20 0.02
C GLY A 112 -11.24 -9.18 0.91
N CYS A 113 -11.94 -8.11 1.33
CA CYS A 113 -11.32 -6.99 2.07
C CYS A 113 -11.82 -6.84 3.51
N GLY A 114 -12.68 -7.73 4.01
CA GLY A 114 -13.37 -7.53 5.29
C GLY A 114 -12.44 -7.19 6.45
N VAL A 115 -11.40 -7.99 6.66
CA VAL A 115 -10.42 -7.76 7.75
C VAL A 115 -9.66 -6.44 7.55
N GLY A 116 -9.24 -6.14 6.33
CA GLY A 116 -8.53 -4.91 6.02
C GLY A 116 -9.41 -3.66 6.21
N VAL A 117 -10.69 -3.73 5.86
CA VAL A 117 -11.64 -2.64 6.10
C VAL A 117 -11.84 -2.40 7.59
N GLU A 118 -11.94 -3.45 8.40
CA GLU A 118 -12.03 -3.29 9.87
C GLU A 118 -10.73 -2.68 10.42
N ALA A 119 -9.56 -3.09 9.94
CA ALA A 119 -8.30 -2.47 10.30
C ALA A 119 -8.29 -0.96 9.98
N LEU A 120 -8.73 -0.57 8.79
CA LEU A 120 -8.79 0.85 8.41
C LEU A 120 -9.78 1.66 9.25
N LYS A 121 -10.89 1.08 9.69
CA LYS A 121 -11.87 1.74 10.57
C LYS A 121 -11.34 1.95 11.99
N THR A 122 -10.52 1.04 12.48
CA THR A 122 -9.99 1.06 13.84
C THR A 122 -8.61 1.73 13.93
N TYR A 123 -7.96 1.98 12.80
CA TYR A 123 -6.69 2.70 12.74
C TYR A 123 -6.82 4.11 13.31
N ARG A 124 -6.07 4.39 14.38
CA ARG A 124 -6.18 5.61 15.18
C ARG A 124 -4.82 6.09 15.65
N THR A 125 -4.78 7.32 16.13
CA THR A 125 -3.61 7.86 16.81
C THR A 125 -3.58 7.41 18.28
N GLU A 126 -2.38 7.45 18.88
CA GLU A 126 -2.21 7.18 20.31
C GLU A 126 -3.00 8.19 21.15
N TRP A 127 -3.59 7.71 22.23
CA TRP A 127 -4.23 8.55 23.22
C TRP A 127 -3.18 8.99 24.27
N ASP A 128 -3.04 10.29 24.50
CA ASP A 128 -2.19 10.85 25.55
C ASP A 128 -3.03 11.03 26.82
N ASP A 129 -2.85 10.12 27.78
CA ASP A 129 -3.59 10.13 29.04
C ASP A 129 -3.29 11.34 29.92
N VAL A 130 -2.10 11.95 29.78
CA VAL A 130 -1.70 13.12 30.56
C VAL A 130 -2.37 14.38 30.02
N ARG A 131 -2.40 14.52 28.72
CA ARG A 131 -2.99 15.69 28.04
C ARG A 131 -4.47 15.53 27.71
N GLN A 132 -5.02 14.31 27.86
CA GLN A 132 -6.42 13.97 27.51
C GLN A 132 -6.77 14.33 26.07
N VAL A 133 -5.83 14.09 25.14
CA VAL A 133 -5.99 14.32 23.70
C VAL A 133 -5.40 13.19 22.89
N PHE A 134 -5.85 13.03 21.65
CA PHE A 134 -5.19 12.16 20.71
C PHE A 134 -3.86 12.76 20.25
N GLY A 135 -2.82 11.96 20.25
CA GLY A 135 -1.50 12.30 19.75
C GLY A 135 -1.47 12.50 18.23
N LEU A 136 -0.34 12.97 17.73
CA LEU A 136 -0.13 13.14 16.28
C LEU A 136 0.35 11.85 15.61
N LYS A 137 0.88 10.91 16.39
CA LYS A 137 1.41 9.65 15.87
C LYS A 137 0.33 8.57 15.89
N PRO A 138 0.18 7.80 14.82
CA PRO A 138 -0.67 6.62 14.83
C PRO A 138 -0.17 5.59 15.86
N LEU A 139 -1.12 4.90 16.46
CA LEU A 139 -0.83 3.73 17.28
C LEU A 139 -0.24 2.63 16.40
N HIS A 140 0.95 2.13 16.80
CA HIS A 140 1.55 1.01 16.08
C HIS A 140 0.96 -0.31 16.62
N SER A 141 0.01 -0.83 15.89
CA SER A 141 -0.71 -2.07 16.18
C SER A 141 -1.00 -2.80 14.87
N TRP A 142 -1.68 -3.95 14.90
CA TRP A 142 -1.95 -4.75 13.72
C TRP A 142 -2.66 -3.99 12.58
N GLU A 143 -3.42 -2.96 12.91
CA GLU A 143 -4.13 -2.10 11.94
C GLU A 143 -3.16 -1.26 11.11
N SER A 144 -1.99 -0.91 11.67
CA SER A 144 -1.01 -0.08 10.99
C SER A 144 -0.47 -0.76 9.74
N ASP A 145 -0.25 -2.08 9.77
CA ASP A 145 0.28 -2.85 8.64
C ASP A 145 -0.67 -2.77 7.43
N TYR A 146 -1.99 -2.87 7.69
CA TYR A 146 -3.00 -2.71 6.64
C TYR A 146 -3.08 -1.27 6.11
N ALA A 147 -3.02 -0.27 6.99
CA ALA A 147 -3.07 1.14 6.62
C ALA A 147 -1.83 1.55 5.83
N ASP A 148 -0.66 1.05 6.20
CA ASP A 148 0.60 1.34 5.54
C ASP A 148 0.64 0.75 4.12
N ALA A 149 0.16 -0.48 3.94
CA ALA A 149 0.03 -1.07 2.62
C ALA A 149 -0.93 -0.27 1.71
N VAL A 150 -2.05 0.26 2.23
CA VAL A 150 -2.94 1.17 1.49
C VAL A 150 -2.23 2.48 1.14
N ARG A 151 -1.44 3.01 2.06
CA ARG A 151 -0.67 4.24 1.86
C ARG A 151 0.34 4.10 0.72
N TYR A 152 1.01 2.95 0.61
CA TYR A 152 1.95 2.71 -0.50
C TYR A 152 1.24 2.64 -1.86
N PHE A 153 0.00 2.15 -1.92
CA PHE A 153 -0.78 2.26 -3.14
C PHE A 153 -1.18 3.70 -3.47
N ALA A 154 -1.63 4.46 -2.48
CA ALA A 154 -2.01 5.86 -2.69
C ALA A 154 -0.83 6.69 -3.21
N LEU A 155 0.36 6.49 -2.66
CA LEU A 155 1.57 7.20 -3.06
C LEU A 155 2.15 6.69 -4.40
N GLY A 156 2.22 5.39 -4.60
CA GLY A 156 2.83 4.78 -5.79
C GLY A 156 1.87 4.68 -6.96
N GLY A 157 0.70 4.13 -6.71
CA GLY A 157 -0.27 3.80 -7.75
C GLY A 157 -0.98 5.01 -8.36
N LEU A 158 -1.12 6.12 -7.63
CA LEU A 158 -1.79 7.32 -8.13
C LEU A 158 -0.80 8.34 -8.72
N LEU A 159 0.40 8.45 -8.17
CA LEU A 159 1.39 9.41 -8.62
C LEU A 159 2.11 8.96 -9.90
N HIS A 160 2.23 7.65 -10.12
CA HIS A 160 2.91 7.05 -11.27
C HIS A 160 1.94 6.53 -12.34
N SER A 161 0.69 7.00 -12.35
CA SER A 161 -0.25 6.65 -13.42
C SER A 161 0.17 7.39 -14.71
N PRO A 162 0.49 6.68 -15.80
CA PRO A 162 0.83 7.30 -17.08
C PRO A 162 -0.30 8.15 -17.67
N ASP A 163 -1.52 8.01 -17.17
CA ASP A 163 -2.71 8.77 -17.60
C ASP A 163 -2.85 10.15 -16.96
N ARG A 164 -1.92 10.60 -16.14
CA ARG A 164 -1.87 12.01 -15.73
C ARG A 164 -1.21 12.83 -16.82
N ALA A 165 -1.94 13.11 -17.88
CA ALA A 165 -1.62 14.27 -18.71
C ALA A 165 -1.61 15.50 -17.79
N PRO A 166 -0.58 16.37 -17.86
CA PRO A 166 -0.53 17.58 -17.05
C PRO A 166 -1.78 18.40 -17.35
N ILE A 167 -2.50 18.79 -16.29
CA ILE A 167 -3.65 19.69 -16.41
C ILE A 167 -3.09 20.99 -17.00
N ARG A 168 -3.31 21.23 -18.29
CA ARG A 168 -2.98 22.50 -18.93
C ARG A 168 -4.07 23.49 -18.53
N TYR A 169 -3.77 24.34 -17.56
CA TYR A 169 -4.57 25.52 -17.31
C TYR A 169 -4.42 26.45 -18.51
N THR A 170 -5.41 26.51 -19.37
CA THR A 170 -5.54 27.62 -20.33
C THR A 170 -5.88 28.86 -19.53
N GLN A 171 -4.92 29.75 -19.34
CA GLN A 171 -5.21 31.12 -18.89
C GLN A 171 -6.11 31.75 -19.95
N ARG A 172 -7.38 31.95 -19.60
CA ARG A 172 -8.21 32.89 -20.32
C ARG A 172 -7.66 34.29 -20.06
N VAL A 173 -6.95 34.82 -21.03
CA VAL A 173 -6.68 36.25 -21.08
C VAL A 173 -8.05 36.91 -21.34
N VAL A 174 -8.58 37.59 -20.32
CA VAL A 174 -9.72 38.47 -20.47
C VAL A 174 -9.15 39.78 -21.03
N ALA A 175 -9.53 40.08 -22.27
CA ALA A 175 -9.26 41.38 -22.89
C ALA A 175 -10.28 42.43 -22.38
#